data_3684265e12951695b0d650661db938c3
#
_entry.id   3684265e12951695b0d650661db938c3
#
_cell.length_a   1.000
_cell.length_b   1.000
_cell.length_c   1.000
_cell.angle_alpha   90.00
_cell.angle_beta   90.00
_cell.angle_gamma   90.00
#
_symmetry.space_group_name_H-M   'P 1'
#
loop_
_entity.id
_entity.type
_entity.pdbx_description
1 polymer ?
#
loop_
_entity_poly.entity_id
_entity_poly.type
_entity_poly.pdbx_seq_one_letter_code
_entity_poly.pdbx_strand_id
1 'polypeptide(L)'
;MNAIMKEQFAAYPVETAMILGVAGGNGLEHIRTNKYRRVYGVDINSAYLDAVRERYPQLSGVLQCLHLDLLNEAEQLLQAQLVIANLLIEYIGYPAFQKAVLQINPEYVSCVIQINTDVEQWVSDSPYLHAFDRLDEVHHQMEEAVLSAAMQEIGYAEILRSTTVSLPNGKALVRIDYQKTRLHVQQSSYH
;
A
#
# COMPACT_ATOMS: atom_id res chain seq x y z
N MET A 1 -5.43 -7.15 9.42
CA MET A 1 -4.82 -7.05 8.05
C MET A 1 -5.39 -8.06 7.06
N ASN A 2 -5.45 -9.37 7.35
CA ASN A 2 -5.90 -10.38 6.37
C ASN A 2 -7.30 -10.10 5.78
N ALA A 3 -8.30 -9.78 6.62
CA ALA A 3 -9.64 -9.41 6.17
C ALA A 3 -9.64 -8.16 5.27
N ILE A 4 -8.81 -7.17 5.60
CA ILE A 4 -8.67 -5.95 4.79
C ILE A 4 -8.11 -6.29 3.41
N MET A 5 -7.07 -7.13 3.33
CA MET A 5 -6.51 -7.59 2.06
C MET A 5 -7.56 -8.28 1.18
N LYS A 6 -8.42 -9.12 1.78
CA LYS A 6 -9.54 -9.76 1.09
C LYS A 6 -10.47 -8.73 0.43
N GLU A 7 -10.82 -7.68 1.18
CA GLU A 7 -11.67 -6.60 0.68
C GLU A 7 -10.97 -5.80 -0.41
N GLN A 8 -9.69 -5.43 -0.22
CA GLN A 8 -8.91 -4.70 -1.21
C GLN A 8 -8.84 -5.44 -2.55
N PHE A 9 -8.57 -6.76 -2.54
CA PHE A 9 -8.58 -7.57 -3.76
C PHE A 9 -9.97 -7.70 -4.41
N ALA A 10 -11.05 -7.55 -3.64
CA ALA A 10 -12.41 -7.64 -4.18
C ALA A 10 -12.95 -6.31 -4.70
N ALA A 11 -12.45 -5.17 -4.20
CA ALA A 11 -13.10 -3.86 -4.30
C ALA A 11 -13.27 -3.33 -5.72
N TYR A 12 -12.30 -3.54 -6.61
CA TYR A 12 -12.25 -2.86 -7.91
C TYR A 12 -12.27 -3.85 -9.09
N PRO A 13 -12.84 -3.45 -10.25
CA PRO A 13 -12.90 -4.29 -11.45
C PRO A 13 -11.59 -4.25 -12.23
N VAL A 14 -10.51 -4.73 -11.63
CA VAL A 14 -9.15 -4.71 -12.18
C VAL A 14 -8.60 -6.13 -12.32
N GLU A 15 -7.69 -6.31 -13.26
CA GLU A 15 -7.04 -7.59 -13.58
C GLU A 15 -5.55 -7.64 -13.20
N THR A 16 -4.97 -6.49 -12.83
CA THR A 16 -3.58 -6.39 -12.39
C THR A 16 -3.48 -5.60 -11.10
N ALA A 17 -2.65 -6.09 -10.16
CA ALA A 17 -2.40 -5.43 -8.90
C ALA A 17 -0.92 -5.46 -8.55
N MET A 18 -0.49 -4.49 -7.75
CA MET A 18 0.83 -4.46 -7.14
C MET A 18 0.71 -4.23 -5.64
N ILE A 19 1.36 -5.09 -4.87
CA ILE A 19 1.44 -4.98 -3.41
C ILE A 19 2.83 -4.45 -3.09
N LEU A 20 2.88 -3.25 -2.53
CA LEU A 20 4.10 -2.65 -2.04
C LEU A 20 4.32 -3.07 -0.58
N GLY A 21 5.48 -3.64 -0.27
CA GLY A 21 5.77 -4.22 1.03
C GLY A 21 4.99 -5.51 1.26
N VAL A 22 5.20 -6.54 0.41
CA VAL A 22 4.44 -7.80 0.50
C VAL A 22 4.77 -8.62 1.75
N ALA A 23 5.92 -8.39 2.38
CA ALA A 23 6.41 -9.08 3.57
C ALA A 23 6.26 -10.62 3.43
N GLY A 24 5.80 -11.32 4.48
CA GLY A 24 5.57 -12.77 4.45
C GLY A 24 4.30 -13.21 3.71
N GLY A 25 3.66 -12.33 2.93
CA GLY A 25 2.53 -12.67 2.06
C GLY A 25 1.20 -12.87 2.77
N ASN A 26 0.97 -12.24 3.92
CA ASN A 26 -0.32 -12.32 4.60
C ASN A 26 -1.43 -11.73 3.71
N GLY A 27 -2.48 -12.53 3.46
CA GLY A 27 -3.63 -12.13 2.63
C GLY A 27 -3.49 -12.47 1.14
N LEU A 28 -2.36 -13.00 0.67
CA LEU A 28 -2.20 -13.42 -0.73
C LEU A 28 -3.08 -14.61 -1.11
N GLU A 29 -3.56 -15.37 -0.14
CA GLU A 29 -4.57 -16.43 -0.32
C GLU A 29 -5.89 -15.91 -0.91
N HIS A 30 -6.14 -14.60 -0.86
CA HIS A 30 -7.33 -13.98 -1.44
C HIS A 30 -7.19 -13.60 -2.92
N ILE A 31 -6.00 -13.79 -3.50
CA ILE A 31 -5.80 -13.61 -4.94
C ILE A 31 -6.62 -14.65 -5.70
N ARG A 32 -7.59 -14.18 -6.48
CA ARG A 32 -8.40 -15.03 -7.35
C ARG A 32 -7.78 -15.09 -8.74
N THR A 33 -7.30 -16.26 -9.14
CA THR A 33 -6.65 -16.48 -10.45
C THR A 33 -7.59 -16.34 -11.65
N ASN A 34 -8.90 -16.40 -11.43
CA ASN A 34 -9.91 -16.09 -12.43
C ASN A 34 -10.23 -14.60 -12.57
N LYS A 35 -9.79 -13.76 -11.62
CA LYS A 35 -9.91 -12.30 -11.67
C LYS A 35 -8.61 -11.64 -12.08
N TYR A 36 -7.50 -12.05 -11.46
CA TYR A 36 -6.20 -11.42 -11.66
C TYR A 36 -5.39 -12.17 -12.71
N ARG A 37 -5.00 -11.44 -13.75
CA ARG A 37 -4.04 -11.92 -14.76
C ARG A 37 -2.61 -11.80 -14.25
N ARG A 38 -2.31 -10.77 -13.45
CA ARG A 38 -0.98 -10.53 -12.87
C ARG A 38 -1.09 -9.78 -11.55
N VAL A 39 -0.36 -10.27 -10.56
CA VAL A 39 -0.14 -9.59 -9.27
C VAL A 39 1.35 -9.51 -9.03
N TYR A 40 1.84 -8.33 -8.68
CA TYR A 40 3.24 -8.12 -8.30
C TYR A 40 3.32 -7.98 -6.79
N GLY A 41 4.23 -8.73 -6.15
CA GLY A 41 4.60 -8.57 -4.75
C GLY A 41 5.98 -7.96 -4.66
N VAL A 42 6.08 -6.72 -4.19
CA VAL A 42 7.33 -5.96 -4.08
C VAL A 42 7.81 -5.95 -2.64
N ASP A 43 9.08 -6.26 -2.42
CA ASP A 43 9.73 -6.11 -1.11
C ASP A 43 11.23 -5.91 -1.27
N ILE A 44 11.84 -5.20 -0.32
CA ILE A 44 13.30 -5.03 -0.23
C ILE A 44 13.97 -6.26 0.38
N ASN A 45 13.23 -7.10 1.09
CA ASN A 45 13.74 -8.30 1.75
C ASN A 45 13.54 -9.54 0.87
N SER A 46 14.63 -10.03 0.27
CA SER A 46 14.59 -11.22 -0.60
C SER A 46 14.11 -12.48 0.14
N ALA A 47 14.42 -12.64 1.44
CA ALA A 47 13.98 -13.79 2.22
C ALA A 47 12.45 -13.80 2.40
N TYR A 48 11.80 -12.65 2.50
CA TYR A 48 10.33 -12.56 2.49
C TYR A 48 9.75 -13.01 1.15
N LEU A 49 10.37 -12.60 0.05
CA LEU A 49 9.92 -12.99 -1.28
C LEU A 49 10.10 -14.50 -1.53
N ASP A 50 11.15 -15.10 -1.00
CA ASP A 50 11.35 -16.55 -1.07
C ASP A 50 10.29 -17.29 -0.24
N ALA A 51 10.02 -16.85 0.97
CA ALA A 51 8.94 -17.39 1.81
C ALA A 51 7.55 -17.26 1.14
N VAL A 52 7.30 -16.17 0.42
CA VAL A 52 6.06 -15.98 -0.36
C VAL A 52 5.97 -17.02 -1.48
N ARG A 53 7.04 -17.25 -2.23
CA ARG A 53 7.07 -18.26 -3.32
C ARG A 53 6.84 -19.67 -2.79
N GLU A 54 7.46 -20.00 -1.65
CA GLU A 54 7.29 -21.30 -1.00
C GLU A 54 5.88 -21.51 -0.45
N ARG A 55 5.30 -20.45 0.13
CA ARG A 55 3.97 -20.52 0.75
C ARG A 55 2.83 -20.57 -0.27
N TYR A 56 3.02 -19.96 -1.44
CA TYR A 56 1.96 -19.82 -2.46
C TYR A 56 2.35 -20.37 -3.83
N PRO A 57 2.80 -21.63 -3.95
CA PRO A 57 3.21 -22.21 -5.22
C PRO A 57 2.06 -22.25 -6.23
N GLN A 58 0.79 -22.34 -5.77
CA GLN A 58 -0.41 -22.30 -6.61
C GLN A 58 -0.64 -20.94 -7.30
N LEU A 59 0.03 -19.88 -6.85
CA LEU A 59 -0.07 -18.54 -7.46
C LEU A 59 1.05 -18.26 -8.47
N SER A 60 1.96 -19.20 -8.73
CA SER A 60 3.14 -19.01 -9.60
C SER A 60 2.81 -18.53 -11.02
N GLY A 61 1.63 -18.83 -11.55
CA GLY A 61 1.15 -18.35 -12.86
C GLY A 61 0.67 -16.89 -12.85
N VAL A 62 0.32 -16.34 -11.68
CA VAL A 62 -0.28 -15.01 -11.52
C VAL A 62 0.60 -14.09 -10.70
N LEU A 63 1.20 -14.58 -9.60
CA LEU A 63 2.03 -13.79 -8.68
C LEU A 63 3.49 -13.76 -9.15
N GLN A 64 4.03 -12.56 -9.27
CA GLN A 64 5.45 -12.31 -9.53
C GLN A 64 6.04 -11.48 -8.39
N CYS A 65 7.08 -12.01 -7.75
CA CYS A 65 7.83 -11.31 -6.71
C CYS A 65 8.94 -10.46 -7.33
N LEU A 66 9.00 -9.17 -6.94
CA LEU A 66 10.01 -8.21 -7.37
C LEU A 66 10.83 -7.76 -6.15
N HIS A 67 12.13 -7.99 -6.20
CA HIS A 67 13.06 -7.54 -5.18
C HIS A 67 13.53 -6.13 -5.55
N LEU A 68 12.96 -5.11 -4.91
CA LEU A 68 13.23 -3.70 -5.21
C LEU A 68 13.22 -2.86 -3.92
N ASP A 69 14.13 -1.90 -3.87
CA ASP A 69 14.13 -0.82 -2.89
C ASP A 69 13.28 0.35 -3.42
N LEU A 70 12.11 0.57 -2.82
CA LEU A 70 11.18 1.63 -3.25
C LEU A 70 11.75 3.05 -3.10
N LEU A 71 12.77 3.25 -2.25
CA LEU A 71 13.43 4.55 -2.08
C LEU A 71 14.36 4.85 -3.26
N ASN A 72 15.09 3.84 -3.74
CA ASN A 72 16.18 4.01 -4.68
C ASN A 72 15.90 3.45 -6.09
N GLU A 73 14.93 2.53 -6.23
CA GLU A 73 14.69 1.78 -7.48
C GLU A 73 13.23 1.87 -7.96
N ALA A 74 12.48 2.90 -7.54
CA ALA A 74 11.08 3.05 -7.90
C ALA A 74 10.82 3.09 -9.43
N GLU A 75 11.79 3.52 -10.23
CA GLU A 75 11.73 3.56 -11.70
C GLU A 75 11.67 2.17 -12.35
N GLN A 76 12.02 1.10 -11.62
CA GLN A 76 11.94 -0.29 -12.09
C GLN A 76 10.56 -0.90 -11.85
N LEU A 77 9.64 -0.20 -11.16
CA LEU A 77 8.28 -0.67 -10.93
C LEU A 77 7.50 -0.78 -12.23
N LEU A 78 6.77 -1.86 -12.36
CA LEU A 78 5.92 -2.16 -13.52
C LEU A 78 4.54 -1.51 -13.35
N GLN A 79 3.80 -1.37 -14.45
CA GLN A 79 2.43 -0.85 -14.40
C GLN A 79 1.46 -1.88 -13.82
N ALA A 80 0.50 -1.40 -13.02
CA ALA A 80 -0.60 -2.19 -12.49
C ALA A 80 -1.83 -1.29 -12.30
N GLN A 81 -3.03 -1.86 -12.38
CA GLN A 81 -4.29 -1.12 -12.26
C GLN A 81 -4.65 -0.80 -10.81
N LEU A 82 -4.22 -1.63 -9.86
CA LEU A 82 -4.43 -1.43 -8.42
C LEU A 82 -3.08 -1.46 -7.70
N VAL A 83 -2.84 -0.49 -6.83
CA VAL A 83 -1.76 -0.53 -5.83
C VAL A 83 -2.36 -0.81 -4.46
N ILE A 84 -1.77 -1.74 -3.72
CA ILE A 84 -2.04 -2.01 -2.32
C ILE A 84 -0.78 -1.70 -1.52
N ALA A 85 -0.89 -0.82 -0.51
CA ALA A 85 0.20 -0.44 0.38
C ALA A 85 -0.30 -0.42 1.83
N ASN A 86 0.01 -1.47 2.57
CA ASN A 86 -0.51 -1.65 3.92
C ASN A 86 0.63 -1.56 4.95
N LEU A 87 0.58 -0.55 5.83
CA LEU A 87 1.59 -0.29 6.85
C LEU A 87 3.01 -0.16 6.26
N LEU A 88 3.11 0.47 5.12
CA LEU A 88 4.37 0.68 4.40
C LEU A 88 4.76 2.15 4.35
N ILE A 89 3.78 3.04 4.17
CA ILE A 89 4.03 4.48 3.95
C ILE A 89 4.77 5.08 5.13
N GLU A 90 4.55 4.56 6.33
CA GLU A 90 5.24 4.92 7.57
C GLU A 90 6.77 4.76 7.48
N TYR A 91 7.24 3.83 6.66
CA TYR A 91 8.66 3.53 6.50
C TYR A 91 9.31 4.25 5.32
N ILE A 92 8.59 4.49 4.23
CA ILE A 92 9.15 5.11 3.03
C ILE A 92 8.82 6.60 2.89
N GLY A 93 7.84 7.09 3.66
CA GLY A 93 7.32 8.47 3.58
C GLY A 93 6.48 8.76 2.35
N TYR A 94 5.76 9.89 2.40
CA TYR A 94 4.87 10.31 1.32
C TYR A 94 5.57 10.53 -0.02
N PRO A 95 6.76 11.19 -0.09
CA PRO A 95 7.41 11.47 -1.38
C PRO A 95 7.81 10.19 -2.15
N ALA A 96 8.35 9.19 -1.45
CA ALA A 96 8.71 7.92 -2.09
C ALA A 96 7.46 7.14 -2.52
N PHE A 97 6.40 7.19 -1.71
CA PHE A 97 5.12 6.60 -2.07
C PHE A 97 4.51 7.25 -3.31
N GLN A 98 4.48 8.61 -3.37
CA GLN A 98 4.05 9.35 -4.57
C GLN A 98 4.86 8.96 -5.81
N LYS A 99 6.19 8.89 -5.70
CA LYS A 99 7.08 8.46 -6.80
C LYS A 99 6.71 7.06 -7.30
N ALA A 100 6.50 6.11 -6.38
CA ALA A 100 6.09 4.74 -6.72
C ALA A 100 4.73 4.72 -7.43
N VAL A 101 3.72 5.44 -6.89
CA VAL A 101 2.38 5.53 -7.49
C VAL A 101 2.43 6.14 -8.87
N LEU A 102 3.19 7.22 -9.09
CA LEU A 102 3.35 7.84 -10.41
C LEU A 102 3.99 6.88 -11.42
N GLN A 103 4.98 6.10 -11.00
CA GLN A 103 5.65 5.11 -11.86
C GLN A 103 4.73 3.95 -12.24
N ILE A 104 4.01 3.39 -11.27
CA ILE A 104 3.06 2.29 -11.48
C ILE A 104 1.85 2.76 -12.28
N ASN A 105 1.45 4.02 -12.10
CA ASN A 105 0.34 4.68 -12.78
C ASN A 105 -1.01 3.93 -12.66
N PRO A 106 -1.43 3.52 -11.43
CA PRO A 106 -2.62 2.71 -11.23
C PRO A 106 -3.91 3.51 -11.45
N GLU A 107 -5.03 2.82 -11.68
CA GLU A 107 -6.37 3.41 -11.65
C GLU A 107 -6.86 3.59 -10.20
N TYR A 108 -6.51 2.63 -9.33
CA TYR A 108 -6.88 2.64 -7.92
C TYR A 108 -5.67 2.44 -7.02
N VAL A 109 -5.67 3.14 -5.88
CA VAL A 109 -4.70 2.95 -4.80
C VAL A 109 -5.47 2.66 -3.52
N SER A 110 -5.15 1.57 -2.83
CA SER A 110 -5.75 1.20 -1.54
C SER A 110 -4.64 1.07 -0.52
N CYS A 111 -4.65 1.92 0.50
CA CYS A 111 -3.65 1.91 1.55
C CYS A 111 -4.28 1.70 2.93
N VAL A 112 -3.50 1.11 3.82
CA VAL A 112 -3.78 1.09 5.25
C VAL A 112 -2.63 1.76 5.97
N ILE A 113 -2.95 2.77 6.77
CA ILE A 113 -2.02 3.45 7.66
C ILE A 113 -2.41 3.22 9.12
N GLN A 114 -1.43 3.30 10.01
CA GLN A 114 -1.68 3.34 11.44
C GLN A 114 -1.66 4.78 11.93
N ILE A 115 -2.71 5.19 12.62
CA ILE A 115 -2.82 6.51 13.23
C ILE A 115 -2.86 6.38 14.76
N ASN A 116 -2.44 7.43 15.46
CA ASN A 116 -2.65 7.57 16.89
C ASN A 116 -3.98 8.27 17.15
N THR A 117 -4.86 7.66 17.97
CA THR A 117 -6.16 8.24 18.31
C THR A 117 -6.12 9.05 19.62
N ASP A 118 -5.10 8.83 20.46
CA ASP A 118 -4.92 9.52 21.73
C ASP A 118 -3.84 10.60 21.60
N VAL A 119 -4.25 11.85 21.75
CA VAL A 119 -3.38 13.04 21.66
C VAL A 119 -2.47 13.20 22.88
N GLU A 120 -2.68 12.45 23.97
CA GLU A 120 -2.04 12.73 25.27
C GLU A 120 -1.04 11.69 25.79
N GLN A 121 -0.80 10.55 25.15
CA GLN A 121 0.17 9.56 25.65
C GLN A 121 1.20 9.14 24.61
N TRP A 122 2.34 9.80 24.66
CA TRP A 122 3.50 9.60 23.78
C TRP A 122 4.45 8.47 24.18
N VAL A 123 4.13 7.66 25.19
CA VAL A 123 5.02 6.57 25.64
C VAL A 123 4.21 5.30 25.83
N SER A 124 4.28 4.38 24.87
CA SER A 124 3.93 2.99 25.15
C SER A 124 5.18 2.27 25.65
N ASP A 125 5.27 2.03 26.96
CA ASP A 125 6.26 1.12 27.55
C ASP A 125 5.98 -0.31 27.04
N SER A 126 6.71 -0.69 25.99
CA SER A 126 6.78 -2.08 25.52
C SER A 126 8.13 -2.66 25.91
N PRO A 127 8.21 -3.84 26.56
CA PRO A 127 9.47 -4.50 26.91
C PRO A 127 10.31 -4.92 25.68
N TYR A 128 9.82 -4.69 24.45
CA TYR A 128 10.50 -4.98 23.20
C TYR A 128 11.14 -3.76 22.52
N LEU A 129 11.14 -2.58 23.18
CA LEU A 129 11.63 -1.30 22.64
C LEU A 129 13.07 -1.39 22.10
N HIS A 130 13.94 -2.16 22.71
CA HIS A 130 15.38 -2.22 22.33
C HIS A 130 15.71 -3.11 21.11
N ALA A 131 14.75 -3.90 20.61
CA ALA A 131 14.96 -4.73 19.41
C ALA A 131 14.68 -3.95 18.10
N PHE A 132 14.09 -2.76 18.18
CA PHE A 132 13.62 -1.97 17.04
C PHE A 132 14.21 -0.57 16.95
N ASP A 133 15.23 -0.22 17.73
CA ASP A 133 15.87 1.11 17.78
C ASP A 133 16.28 1.66 16.40
N ARG A 134 16.52 0.78 15.41
CA ARG A 134 16.79 1.18 14.02
C ARG A 134 15.53 1.49 13.18
N LEU A 135 14.36 1.00 13.60
CA LEU A 135 13.09 1.25 12.91
C LEU A 135 12.44 2.55 13.36
N ASP A 136 12.66 2.96 14.61
CA ASP A 136 12.11 4.22 15.16
C ASP A 136 12.70 5.47 14.48
N GLU A 137 13.92 5.40 13.94
CA GLU A 137 14.56 6.49 13.19
C GLU A 137 13.92 6.72 11.81
N VAL A 138 13.17 5.76 11.28
CA VAL A 138 12.59 5.78 9.93
C VAL A 138 11.05 5.84 9.96
N HIS A 139 10.42 5.63 11.11
CA HIS A 139 8.97 5.60 11.23
C HIS A 139 8.37 7.02 11.23
N HIS A 140 7.61 7.35 10.19
CA HIS A 140 6.89 8.62 10.09
C HIS A 140 5.51 8.50 10.74
N GLN A 141 5.15 9.47 11.59
CA GLN A 141 3.77 9.57 12.07
C GLN A 141 2.83 9.86 10.91
N MET A 142 1.82 8.99 10.72
CA MET A 142 0.87 9.12 9.63
C MET A 142 -0.34 9.96 10.05
N GLU A 143 -0.72 10.87 9.17
CA GLU A 143 -1.95 11.66 9.27
C GLU A 143 -2.78 11.47 7.99
N GLU A 144 -4.06 11.14 8.17
CA GLU A 144 -4.97 10.88 7.06
C GLU A 144 -5.08 12.08 6.09
N ALA A 145 -5.19 13.29 6.65
CA ALA A 145 -5.32 14.50 5.85
C ALA A 145 -4.06 14.79 5.02
N VAL A 146 -2.87 14.53 5.58
CA VAL A 146 -1.59 14.73 4.88
C VAL A 146 -1.43 13.71 3.76
N LEU A 147 -1.78 12.45 4.00
CA LEU A 147 -1.77 11.43 2.96
C LEU A 147 -2.73 11.79 1.82
N SER A 148 -3.97 12.21 2.15
CA SER A 148 -4.94 12.60 1.12
C SER A 148 -4.52 13.83 0.32
N ALA A 149 -3.88 14.82 0.96
CA ALA A 149 -3.29 15.95 0.26
C ALA A 149 -2.16 15.51 -0.69
N ALA A 150 -1.24 14.67 -0.23
CA ALA A 150 -0.16 14.12 -1.05
C ALA A 150 -0.68 13.33 -2.26
N MET A 151 -1.75 12.54 -2.08
CA MET A 151 -2.36 11.82 -3.20
C MET A 151 -3.06 12.75 -4.19
N GLN A 152 -3.71 13.81 -3.69
CA GLN A 152 -4.36 14.82 -4.54
C GLN A 152 -3.35 15.57 -5.40
N GLU A 153 -2.17 15.91 -4.88
CA GLU A 153 -1.08 16.56 -5.63
C GLU A 153 -0.67 15.77 -6.87
N ILE A 154 -0.73 14.44 -6.82
CA ILE A 154 -0.38 13.57 -7.95
C ILE A 154 -1.60 13.10 -8.77
N GLY A 155 -2.76 13.73 -8.57
CA GLY A 155 -3.95 13.51 -9.38
C GLY A 155 -4.81 12.32 -8.97
N TYR A 156 -4.86 12.00 -7.67
CA TYR A 156 -5.74 10.96 -7.12
C TYR A 156 -6.74 11.58 -6.14
N ALA A 157 -8.01 11.25 -6.31
CA ALA A 157 -9.09 11.65 -5.39
C ALA A 157 -9.43 10.52 -4.43
N GLU A 158 -9.65 10.85 -3.16
CA GLU A 158 -10.14 9.91 -2.17
C GLU A 158 -11.56 9.45 -2.52
N ILE A 159 -11.81 8.14 -2.48
CA ILE A 159 -13.11 7.53 -2.79
C ILE A 159 -13.65 6.69 -1.64
N LEU A 160 -12.80 6.30 -0.69
CA LEU A 160 -13.17 5.55 0.50
C LEU A 160 -12.27 5.95 1.66
N ARG A 161 -12.86 6.12 2.84
CA ARG A 161 -12.15 6.16 4.12
C ARG A 161 -12.91 5.32 5.14
N SER A 162 -12.22 4.41 5.80
CA SER A 162 -12.81 3.52 6.78
C SER A 162 -11.82 3.23 7.91
N THR A 163 -12.19 3.54 9.14
CA THR A 163 -11.48 3.06 10.33
C THR A 163 -11.78 1.58 10.49
N THR A 164 -10.77 0.74 10.25
CA THR A 164 -10.97 -0.69 10.09
C THR A 164 -10.79 -1.44 11.41
N VAL A 165 -9.87 -0.97 12.28
CA VAL A 165 -9.57 -1.61 13.55
C VAL A 165 -9.13 -0.56 14.56
N SER A 166 -9.81 -0.48 15.70
CA SER A 166 -9.29 0.23 16.87
C SER A 166 -8.39 -0.72 17.66
N LEU A 167 -7.18 -0.30 17.96
CA LEU A 167 -6.20 -1.07 18.71
C LEU A 167 -6.24 -0.68 20.19
N PRO A 168 -5.91 -1.61 21.14
CA PRO A 168 -6.04 -1.36 22.59
C PRO A 168 -5.16 -0.21 23.14
N ASN A 169 -4.18 0.25 22.38
CA ASN A 169 -3.16 1.21 22.79
C ASN A 169 -3.37 2.62 22.21
N GLY A 170 -4.61 3.03 21.95
CA GLY A 170 -4.90 4.35 21.37
C GLY A 170 -4.44 4.50 19.93
N LYS A 171 -4.31 3.40 19.21
CA LYS A 171 -3.99 3.38 17.78
C LYS A 171 -5.17 2.84 16.98
N ALA A 172 -5.25 3.22 15.71
CA ALA A 172 -6.23 2.67 14.79
C ALA A 172 -5.60 2.39 13.43
N LEU A 173 -6.13 1.38 12.75
CA LEU A 173 -5.84 1.13 11.35
C LEU A 173 -6.92 1.80 10.50
N VAL A 174 -6.51 2.66 9.60
CA VAL A 174 -7.41 3.35 8.68
C VAL A 174 -7.09 2.92 7.26
N ARG A 175 -8.09 2.42 6.57
CA ARG A 175 -8.02 2.16 5.14
C ARG A 175 -8.50 3.40 4.39
N ILE A 176 -7.71 3.84 3.42
CA ILE A 176 -8.06 4.93 2.51
C ILE A 176 -7.81 4.45 1.10
N ASP A 177 -8.83 4.58 0.26
CA ASP A 177 -8.74 4.23 -1.16
C ASP A 177 -8.86 5.49 -2.01
N TYR A 178 -8.08 5.53 -3.07
CA TYR A 178 -8.02 6.64 -4.02
C TYR A 178 -8.26 6.13 -5.44
N GLN A 179 -8.86 6.99 -6.24
CA GLN A 179 -9.01 6.77 -7.68
C GLN A 179 -8.30 7.88 -8.45
N LYS A 180 -7.65 7.52 -9.55
CA LYS A 180 -7.01 8.46 -10.45
C LYS A 180 -8.06 9.38 -11.07
N THR A 181 -7.85 10.69 -10.94
CA THR A 181 -8.74 11.69 -11.54
C THR A 181 -8.53 11.72 -13.07
N ARG A 182 -9.62 11.57 -13.82
CA ARG A 182 -9.57 11.76 -15.28
C ARG A 182 -9.51 13.26 -15.56
N LEU A 183 -8.42 13.72 -16.14
CA LEU A 183 -8.39 15.07 -16.71
C LEU A 183 -9.44 15.11 -17.84
N HIS A 184 -10.54 15.85 -17.62
CA HIS A 184 -11.42 16.23 -18.71
C HIS A 184 -10.62 17.19 -19.62
N VAL A 185 -10.08 16.66 -20.70
CA VAL A 185 -9.62 17.49 -21.83
C VAL A 185 -10.90 18.10 -22.41
N GLN A 186 -11.24 19.31 -22.00
CA GLN A 186 -12.19 20.12 -22.74
C GLN A 186 -11.56 20.40 -24.11
N GLN A 187 -12.01 19.68 -25.12
CA GLN A 187 -11.80 20.09 -26.49
C GLN A 187 -12.53 21.42 -26.69
N SER A 188 -11.81 22.52 -26.60
CA SER A 188 -12.28 23.81 -27.06
C SER A 188 -12.43 23.70 -28.55
N SER A 189 -13.65 23.43 -29.02
CA SER A 189 -14.04 23.58 -30.41
C SER A 189 -14.08 25.09 -30.72
N TYR A 190 -13.01 25.61 -31.22
CA TYR A 190 -13.06 26.90 -31.92
C TYR A 190 -13.73 26.66 -33.26
N HIS A 191 -14.92 27.21 -33.38
CA HIS A 191 -15.59 27.45 -34.66
C HIS A 191 -15.20 28.85 -35.14
#